data_1f82035ff9170fbd0f26b047f8aff8ff
#
_entry.id   1f82035ff9170fbd0f26b047f8aff8ff
#
_cell.length_a   1.000
_cell.length_b   1.000
_cell.length_c   1.000
_cell.angle_alpha   90.00
_cell.angle_beta   90.00
_cell.angle_gamma   90.00
#
_symmetry.space_group_name_H-M   'P 1'
#
loop_
_entity.id
_entity.type
_entity.pdbx_description
1 polymer ?
#
loop_
_entity_poly.entity_id
_entity_poly.type
_entity_poly.pdbx_seq_one_letter_code
_entity_poly.pdbx_strand_id
1 'polypeptide(L)'
;MASIKQLQTRKYKITVSNGYRPDGRKISRAKTITVPDTVRKHQIPQYVAHQAEEFERLVKNGFCEDSSMRIEEYARRWLKRQSRYAPSTLASYRRMLEVVFPYIGAIPLCRLRPINMENLLAELRKRTCHGKPVQETTVQKYLTVVSAVLSDAKRNEIIQKNPARMIDLPLTRRTTQYIPSPVEIQKLLDALAKEPRHYRMFY
;
A
#
# COMPACT_ATOMS: atom_id res chain seq x y z
N MET A 1 23.56 12.39 -13.40
CA MET A 1 23.44 13.75 -13.97
C MET A 1 22.29 13.81 -14.96
N ALA A 2 21.46 14.83 -14.85
CA ALA A 2 20.36 15.08 -15.78
C ALA A 2 20.92 15.60 -17.12
N SER A 3 20.44 15.08 -18.23
CA SER A 3 20.73 15.59 -19.57
C SER A 3 19.58 16.50 -20.01
N ILE A 4 19.89 17.70 -20.46
CA ILE A 4 18.94 18.72 -20.89
C ILE A 4 19.06 18.89 -22.40
N LYS A 5 17.95 18.72 -23.14
CA LYS A 5 17.87 18.97 -24.58
C LYS A 5 16.78 19.98 -24.87
N GLN A 6 17.12 21.04 -25.56
CA GLN A 6 16.13 22.00 -26.06
C GLN A 6 15.38 21.41 -27.26
N LEU A 7 14.05 21.43 -27.22
CA LEU A 7 13.19 20.95 -28.30
C LEU A 7 12.66 22.14 -29.16
N GLN A 8 12.28 23.22 -28.49
CA GLN A 8 11.73 24.45 -29.10
C GLN A 8 12.14 25.65 -28.24
N THR A 9 11.81 26.86 -28.69
CA THR A 9 12.25 28.14 -28.09
C THR A 9 12.07 28.22 -26.57
N ARG A 10 11.06 27.56 -25.98
CA ARG A 10 10.82 27.55 -24.53
C ARG A 10 10.49 26.13 -23.99
N LYS A 11 10.73 25.10 -24.80
CA LYS A 11 10.48 23.71 -24.42
C LYS A 11 11.78 22.94 -24.28
N TYR A 12 11.97 22.32 -23.13
CA TYR A 12 13.17 21.58 -22.79
C TYR A 12 12.79 20.15 -22.37
N LYS A 13 13.54 19.18 -22.86
CA LYS A 13 13.43 17.78 -22.42
C LYS A 13 14.58 17.50 -21.47
N ILE A 14 14.24 17.15 -20.23
CA ILE A 14 15.17 16.73 -19.19
C ILE A 14 15.15 15.21 -19.16
N THR A 15 16.30 14.55 -19.23
CA THR A 15 16.44 13.08 -19.16
C THR A 15 17.40 12.73 -18.03
N VAL A 16 16.93 11.86 -17.12
CA VAL A 16 17.70 11.38 -15.98
C VAL A 16 17.85 9.86 -16.06
N SER A 17 19.06 9.34 -15.81
CA SER A 17 19.32 7.91 -15.72
C SER A 17 18.89 7.37 -14.35
N ASN A 18 18.19 6.23 -14.36
CA ASN A 18 17.71 5.55 -13.15
C ASN A 18 18.19 4.08 -13.13
N GLY A 19 19.49 3.85 -13.34
CA GLY A 19 20.09 2.53 -13.31
C GLY A 19 19.99 1.76 -14.63
N TYR A 20 20.17 0.43 -14.54
CA TYR A 20 20.17 -0.49 -15.67
C TYR A 20 19.19 -1.63 -15.41
N ARG A 21 18.60 -2.18 -16.48
CA ARG A 21 17.82 -3.41 -16.42
C ARG A 21 18.75 -4.63 -16.31
N PRO A 22 18.24 -5.82 -15.91
CA PRO A 22 19.02 -7.05 -15.92
C PRO A 22 19.58 -7.42 -17.31
N ASP A 23 18.98 -6.91 -18.39
CA ASP A 23 19.44 -7.04 -19.78
C ASP A 23 20.55 -6.03 -20.16
N GLY A 24 21.08 -5.26 -19.19
CA GLY A 24 22.12 -4.26 -19.40
C GLY A 24 21.63 -2.95 -20.03
N ARG A 25 20.36 -2.82 -20.38
CA ARG A 25 19.82 -1.57 -20.95
C ARG A 25 19.63 -0.50 -19.90
N LYS A 26 20.07 0.72 -20.22
CA LYS A 26 19.91 1.88 -19.35
C LYS A 26 18.44 2.28 -19.17
N ILE A 27 18.00 2.37 -17.92
CA ILE A 27 16.69 2.93 -17.59
C ILE A 27 16.85 4.44 -17.54
N SER A 28 16.10 5.18 -18.36
CA SER A 28 16.08 6.64 -18.33
C SER A 28 14.66 7.15 -18.16
N ARG A 29 14.52 8.24 -17.44
CA ARG A 29 13.27 8.98 -17.27
C ARG A 29 13.42 10.33 -17.94
N ALA A 30 12.38 10.75 -18.66
CA ALA A 30 12.38 12.04 -19.35
C ALA A 30 11.11 12.83 -18.97
N LYS A 31 11.30 14.11 -18.70
CA LYS A 31 10.22 15.08 -18.46
C LYS A 31 10.38 16.23 -19.43
N THR A 32 9.29 16.64 -20.08
CA THR A 32 9.29 17.85 -20.94
C THR A 32 8.72 18.99 -20.12
N ILE A 33 9.45 20.09 -20.04
CA ILE A 33 9.04 21.31 -19.36
C ILE A 33 8.86 22.45 -20.38
N THR A 34 7.86 23.29 -20.16
CA THR A 34 7.67 24.54 -20.88
C THR A 34 7.96 25.67 -19.92
N VAL A 35 8.88 26.56 -20.30
CA VAL A 35 9.24 27.74 -19.49
C VAL A 35 8.13 28.77 -19.62
N PRO A 36 7.51 29.25 -18.53
CA PRO A 36 6.48 30.29 -18.58
C PRO A 36 6.99 31.61 -19.18
N ASP A 37 6.10 32.37 -19.77
CA ASP A 37 6.47 33.67 -20.39
C ASP A 37 6.89 34.73 -19.37
N THR A 38 6.55 34.52 -18.11
CA THR A 38 6.98 35.35 -16.98
C THR A 38 8.47 35.31 -16.71
N VAL A 39 9.18 34.25 -17.18
CA VAL A 39 10.64 34.11 -16.99
C VAL A 39 11.38 34.83 -18.10
N ARG A 40 12.25 35.78 -17.70
CA ARG A 40 13.08 36.54 -18.63
C ARG A 40 14.10 35.67 -19.35
N LYS A 41 14.46 35.98 -20.60
CA LYS A 41 15.35 35.17 -21.45
C LYS A 41 16.68 34.79 -20.76
N HIS A 42 17.31 35.72 -20.04
CA HIS A 42 18.56 35.47 -19.32
C HIS A 42 18.43 34.53 -18.11
N GLN A 43 17.21 34.37 -17.56
CA GLN A 43 16.93 33.52 -16.41
C GLN A 43 16.51 32.09 -16.82
N ILE A 44 16.23 31.85 -18.11
CA ILE A 44 15.81 30.55 -18.62
C ILE A 44 16.81 29.43 -18.26
N PRO A 45 18.14 29.61 -18.46
CA PRO A 45 19.09 28.55 -18.13
C PRO A 45 19.08 28.17 -16.66
N GLN A 46 18.97 29.13 -15.75
CA GLN A 46 18.90 28.87 -14.31
C GLN A 46 17.59 28.19 -13.92
N TYR A 47 16.47 28.61 -14.48
CA TYR A 47 15.18 27.98 -14.27
C TYR A 47 15.17 26.50 -14.70
N VAL A 48 15.70 26.22 -15.90
CA VAL A 48 15.80 24.87 -16.46
C VAL A 48 16.76 24.01 -15.63
N ALA A 49 17.90 24.56 -15.17
CA ALA A 49 18.83 23.87 -14.31
C ALA A 49 18.18 23.48 -12.96
N HIS A 50 17.49 24.40 -12.31
CA HIS A 50 16.76 24.15 -11.08
C HIS A 50 15.69 23.03 -11.25
N GLN A 51 14.92 23.09 -12.33
CA GLN A 51 13.95 22.05 -12.66
C GLN A 51 14.61 20.71 -12.98
N ALA A 52 15.80 20.72 -13.55
CA ALA A 52 16.55 19.49 -13.81
C ALA A 52 17.09 18.86 -12.52
N GLU A 53 17.60 19.67 -11.60
CA GLU A 53 18.05 19.19 -10.27
C GLU A 53 16.88 18.63 -9.45
N GLU A 54 15.75 19.33 -9.44
CA GLU A 54 14.54 18.88 -8.76
C GLU A 54 14.06 17.53 -9.34
N PHE A 55 14.01 17.42 -10.68
CA PHE A 55 13.61 16.20 -11.35
C PHE A 55 14.64 15.07 -11.11
N GLU A 56 15.94 15.37 -11.12
CA GLU A 56 16.99 14.38 -10.79
C GLU A 56 16.83 13.87 -9.35
N ARG A 57 16.58 14.76 -8.39
CA ARG A 57 16.30 14.42 -7.00
C ARG A 57 15.06 13.54 -6.88
N LEU A 58 13.98 13.85 -7.59
CA LEU A 58 12.77 13.05 -7.61
C LEU A 58 13.01 11.65 -8.19
N VAL A 59 13.73 11.55 -9.31
CA VAL A 59 14.04 10.28 -9.96
C VAL A 59 14.96 9.41 -9.10
N LYS A 60 16.00 10.00 -8.49
CA LYS A 60 16.93 9.30 -7.58
C LYS A 60 16.23 8.84 -6.30
N ASN A 61 15.27 9.62 -5.80
CA ASN A 61 14.47 9.25 -4.62
C ASN A 61 13.33 8.26 -4.93
N GLY A 62 13.35 7.63 -6.11
CA GLY A 62 12.33 6.65 -6.50
C GLY A 62 10.95 7.24 -6.82
N PHE A 63 10.86 8.55 -7.06
CA PHE A 63 9.59 9.18 -7.46
C PHE A 63 9.28 8.84 -8.91
N CYS A 64 8.50 7.81 -9.13
CA CYS A 64 7.96 7.45 -10.44
C CYS A 64 6.71 8.28 -10.73
N GLU A 65 6.84 9.45 -11.36
CA GLU A 65 5.70 10.15 -11.97
C GLU A 65 5.00 9.28 -13.05
N ASP A 66 5.70 8.30 -13.60
CA ASP A 66 5.24 7.41 -14.68
C ASP A 66 4.87 5.99 -14.26
N SER A 67 4.84 5.67 -12.99
CA SER A 67 4.35 4.35 -12.61
C SER A 67 2.81 4.38 -12.68
N SER A 68 2.29 4.15 -13.87
CA SER A 68 0.87 3.91 -14.13
C SER A 68 0.36 2.63 -13.46
N MET A 69 1.24 1.89 -12.76
CA MET A 69 0.88 0.65 -12.10
C MET A 69 -0.15 0.89 -10.99
N ARG A 70 -1.32 0.29 -11.15
CA ARG A 70 -2.42 0.38 -10.19
C ARG A 70 -2.15 -0.47 -8.96
N ILE A 71 -2.75 -0.09 -7.83
CA ILE A 71 -2.62 -0.84 -6.57
C ILE A 71 -3.06 -2.29 -6.74
N GLU A 72 -4.17 -2.54 -7.44
CA GLU A 72 -4.67 -3.89 -7.68
C GLU A 72 -3.64 -4.76 -8.42
N GLU A 73 -3.06 -4.25 -9.50
CA GLU A 73 -2.06 -4.97 -10.28
C GLU A 73 -0.83 -5.30 -9.43
N TYR A 74 -0.35 -4.32 -8.65
CA TYR A 74 0.79 -4.51 -7.76
C TYR A 74 0.48 -5.53 -6.65
N ALA A 75 -0.69 -5.42 -6.01
CA ALA A 75 -1.12 -6.34 -4.95
C ALA A 75 -1.25 -7.78 -5.45
N ARG A 76 -1.78 -7.98 -6.66
CA ARG A 76 -1.84 -9.32 -7.29
C ARG A 76 -0.45 -9.89 -7.58
N ARG A 77 0.48 -9.05 -8.04
CA ARG A 77 1.90 -9.45 -8.24
C ARG A 77 2.57 -9.75 -6.91
N TRP A 78 2.32 -8.93 -5.88
CA TRP A 78 2.83 -9.13 -4.55
C TRP A 78 2.38 -10.47 -3.96
N LEU A 79 1.10 -10.81 -4.03
CA LEU A 79 0.58 -12.11 -3.57
C LEU A 79 1.28 -13.30 -4.24
N LYS A 80 1.54 -13.23 -5.54
CA LYS A 80 2.24 -14.31 -6.28
C LYS A 80 3.69 -14.50 -5.86
N ARG A 81 4.35 -13.44 -5.39
CA ARG A 81 5.77 -13.48 -4.97
C ARG A 81 5.97 -13.93 -3.52
N GLN A 82 4.89 -14.01 -2.72
CA GLN A 82 4.99 -14.37 -1.32
C GLN A 82 5.15 -15.88 -1.14
N SER A 83 6.37 -16.32 -0.82
CA SER A 83 6.67 -17.72 -0.49
C SER A 83 6.68 -18.01 1.01
N ARG A 84 6.83 -16.98 1.87
CA ARG A 84 6.96 -17.12 3.32
C ARG A 84 5.65 -17.31 4.08
N TYR A 85 4.51 -17.02 3.45
CA TYR A 85 3.20 -17.14 4.08
C TYR A 85 2.56 -18.49 3.77
N ALA A 86 1.87 -19.08 4.76
CA ALA A 86 1.07 -20.27 4.54
C ALA A 86 -0.03 -20.04 3.48
N PRO A 87 -0.40 -21.07 2.70
CA PRO A 87 -1.44 -20.95 1.67
C PRO A 87 -2.77 -20.38 2.19
N SER A 88 -3.16 -20.74 3.42
CA SER A 88 -4.37 -20.25 4.10
C SER A 88 -4.29 -18.74 4.37
N THR A 89 -3.12 -18.22 4.76
CA THR A 89 -2.87 -16.79 4.97
C THR A 89 -2.97 -16.03 3.65
N LEU A 90 -2.37 -16.56 2.59
CA LEU A 90 -2.44 -15.94 1.25
C LEU A 90 -3.88 -15.94 0.71
N ALA A 91 -4.64 -17.00 0.93
CA ALA A 91 -6.07 -17.05 0.58
C ALA A 91 -6.87 -15.99 1.35
N SER A 92 -6.59 -15.79 2.64
CA SER A 92 -7.22 -14.74 3.45
C SER A 92 -6.84 -13.34 2.98
N TYR A 93 -5.56 -13.10 2.66
CA TYR A 93 -5.11 -11.82 2.12
C TYR A 93 -5.74 -11.51 0.77
N ARG A 94 -5.86 -12.51 -0.11
CA ARG A 94 -6.54 -12.35 -1.40
C ARG A 94 -7.99 -11.91 -1.22
N ARG A 95 -8.77 -12.59 -0.38
CA ARG A 95 -10.17 -12.22 -0.07
C ARG A 95 -10.27 -10.81 0.48
N MET A 96 -9.37 -10.42 1.39
CA MET A 96 -9.36 -9.07 1.96
C MET A 96 -9.06 -8.01 0.90
N LEU A 97 -8.09 -8.25 0.02
CA LEU A 97 -7.74 -7.32 -1.06
C LEU A 97 -8.84 -7.20 -2.09
N GLU A 98 -9.55 -8.28 -2.43
CA GLU A 98 -10.72 -8.25 -3.33
C GLU A 98 -11.84 -7.34 -2.79
N VAL A 99 -11.99 -7.27 -1.47
CA VAL A 99 -12.94 -6.34 -0.83
C VAL A 99 -12.47 -4.88 -0.96
N VAL A 100 -11.17 -4.64 -0.98
CA VAL A 100 -10.54 -3.30 -1.01
C VAL A 100 -10.43 -2.75 -2.42
N PHE A 101 -10.22 -3.59 -3.43
CA PHE A 101 -9.97 -3.17 -4.82
C PHE A 101 -11.05 -2.26 -5.43
N PRO A 102 -12.36 -2.43 -5.19
CA PRO A 102 -13.37 -1.52 -5.72
C PRO A 102 -13.17 -0.06 -5.30
N TYR A 103 -12.54 0.17 -4.14
CA TYR A 103 -12.37 1.52 -3.58
C TYR A 103 -11.04 2.18 -3.99
N ILE A 104 -9.95 1.44 -3.99
CA ILE A 104 -8.61 2.00 -4.24
C ILE A 104 -7.83 1.28 -5.35
N GLY A 105 -8.30 0.15 -5.86
CA GLY A 105 -7.56 -0.70 -6.80
C GLY A 105 -7.16 0.00 -8.08
N ALA A 106 -8.02 0.88 -8.62
CA ALA A 106 -7.78 1.63 -9.84
C ALA A 106 -6.77 2.79 -9.69
N ILE A 107 -6.45 3.18 -8.45
CA ILE A 107 -5.57 4.31 -8.18
C ILE A 107 -4.10 3.91 -8.47
N PRO A 108 -3.35 4.69 -9.26
CA PRO A 108 -1.91 4.48 -9.41
C PRO A 108 -1.18 4.61 -8.07
N LEU A 109 -0.21 3.72 -7.80
CA LEU A 109 0.56 3.70 -6.55
C LEU A 109 1.20 5.05 -6.21
N CYS A 110 1.73 5.74 -7.22
CA CYS A 110 2.37 7.05 -7.05
C CYS A 110 1.39 8.18 -6.67
N ARG A 111 0.09 8.02 -6.93
CA ARG A 111 -0.96 9.01 -6.61
C ARG A 111 -1.71 8.69 -5.32
N LEU A 112 -1.36 7.60 -4.66
CA LEU A 112 -2.01 7.20 -3.42
C LEU A 112 -1.62 8.15 -2.28
N ARG A 113 -2.65 8.71 -1.62
CA ARG A 113 -2.50 9.66 -0.50
C ARG A 113 -3.20 9.13 0.75
N PRO A 114 -2.86 9.64 1.95
CA PRO A 114 -3.54 9.26 3.20
C PRO A 114 -5.06 9.41 3.13
N ILE A 115 -5.57 10.48 2.50
CA ILE A 115 -7.01 10.71 2.34
C ILE A 115 -7.73 9.55 1.61
N ASN A 116 -7.04 8.87 0.68
CA ASN A 116 -7.62 7.71 0.00
C ASN A 116 -7.79 6.53 0.97
N MET A 117 -6.91 6.41 1.95
CA MET A 117 -7.02 5.38 3.00
C MET A 117 -8.13 5.72 4.00
N GLU A 118 -8.27 7.00 4.37
CA GLU A 118 -9.36 7.47 5.25
C GLU A 118 -10.72 7.20 4.60
N ASN A 119 -10.87 7.53 3.31
CA ASN A 119 -12.08 7.24 2.54
C ASN A 119 -12.35 5.72 2.48
N LEU A 120 -11.30 4.91 2.24
CA LEU A 120 -11.42 3.45 2.28
C LEU A 120 -11.96 2.97 3.64
N LEU A 121 -11.42 3.47 4.75
CA LEU A 121 -11.87 3.11 6.09
C LEU A 121 -13.33 3.52 6.33
N ALA A 122 -13.72 4.72 5.89
CA ALA A 122 -15.10 5.20 6.00
C ALA A 122 -16.08 4.28 5.24
N GLU A 123 -15.72 3.86 4.02
CA GLU A 123 -16.54 2.95 3.23
C GLU A 123 -16.58 1.53 3.80
N LEU A 124 -15.47 1.02 4.32
CA LEU A 124 -15.42 -0.30 4.96
C LEU A 124 -16.28 -0.36 6.24
N ARG A 125 -16.37 0.74 7.02
CA ARG A 125 -17.23 0.84 8.20
C ARG A 125 -18.72 0.82 7.87
N LYS A 126 -19.12 1.31 6.68
CA LYS A 126 -20.52 1.27 6.21
C LYS A 126 -20.96 -0.14 5.80
N ARG A 127 -20.02 -1.05 5.57
CA ARG A 127 -20.35 -2.42 5.13
C ARG A 127 -21.01 -3.21 6.24
N THR A 128 -21.91 -4.08 5.82
CA THR A 128 -22.53 -5.08 6.67
C THR A 128 -22.04 -6.48 6.27
N CYS A 129 -21.82 -7.33 7.25
CA CYS A 129 -21.49 -8.74 7.06
C CYS A 129 -22.49 -9.56 7.86
N HIS A 130 -23.24 -10.46 7.21
CA HIS A 130 -24.32 -11.24 7.83
C HIS A 130 -25.34 -10.37 8.58
N GLY A 131 -25.74 -9.24 8.00
CA GLY A 131 -26.71 -8.32 8.60
C GLY A 131 -26.21 -7.47 9.77
N LYS A 132 -24.92 -7.61 10.15
CA LYS A 132 -24.29 -6.82 11.23
C LYS A 132 -23.23 -5.87 10.66
N PRO A 133 -23.04 -4.67 11.24
CA PRO A 133 -21.99 -3.78 10.81
C PRO A 133 -20.61 -4.42 11.02
N VAL A 134 -19.67 -4.16 10.13
CA VAL A 134 -18.32 -4.69 10.21
C VAL A 134 -17.63 -4.12 11.45
N GLN A 135 -17.06 -4.99 12.28
CA GLN A 135 -16.32 -4.58 13.48
C GLN A 135 -15.04 -3.82 13.14
N GLU A 136 -14.67 -2.85 13.98
CA GLU A 136 -13.45 -2.05 13.79
C GLU A 136 -12.17 -2.91 13.71
N THR A 137 -12.12 -4.00 14.47
CA THR A 137 -11.03 -4.99 14.37
C THR A 137 -10.88 -5.60 12.99
N THR A 138 -11.99 -5.79 12.27
CA THR A 138 -11.99 -6.31 10.89
C THR A 138 -11.53 -5.22 9.92
N VAL A 139 -11.98 -3.98 10.11
CA VAL A 139 -11.52 -2.83 9.33
C VAL A 139 -10.00 -2.64 9.46
N GLN A 140 -9.48 -2.77 10.68
CA GLN A 140 -8.04 -2.72 10.94
C GLN A 140 -7.28 -3.86 10.23
N LYS A 141 -7.83 -5.06 10.15
CA LYS A 141 -7.23 -6.17 9.39
C LYS A 141 -7.11 -5.84 7.90
N TYR A 142 -8.13 -5.25 7.29
CA TYR A 142 -8.06 -4.78 5.90
C TYR A 142 -6.92 -3.78 5.71
N LEU A 143 -6.83 -2.78 6.58
CA LEU A 143 -5.76 -1.78 6.49
C LEU A 143 -4.38 -2.40 6.71
N THR A 144 -4.25 -3.38 7.60
CA THR A 144 -2.98 -4.10 7.83
C THR A 144 -2.50 -4.79 6.57
N VAL A 145 -3.39 -5.46 5.82
CA VAL A 145 -3.02 -6.12 4.55
C VAL A 145 -2.63 -5.08 3.49
N VAL A 146 -3.39 -4.00 3.35
CA VAL A 146 -3.05 -2.90 2.44
C VAL A 146 -1.70 -2.29 2.82
N SER A 147 -1.46 -2.03 4.11
CA SER A 147 -0.19 -1.52 4.61
C SER A 147 0.99 -2.46 4.33
N ALA A 148 0.78 -3.78 4.38
CA ALA A 148 1.81 -4.75 4.01
C ALA A 148 2.19 -4.65 2.52
N VAL A 149 1.20 -4.57 1.63
CA VAL A 149 1.42 -4.36 0.18
C VAL A 149 2.17 -3.06 -0.09
N LEU A 150 1.74 -1.95 0.54
CA LEU A 150 2.36 -0.64 0.37
C LEU A 150 3.76 -0.56 1.01
N SER A 151 4.02 -1.30 2.09
CA SER A 151 5.35 -1.41 2.67
C SER A 151 6.32 -2.16 1.76
N ASP A 152 5.83 -3.17 1.03
CA ASP A 152 6.61 -3.84 -0.01
C ASP A 152 6.88 -2.90 -1.20
N ALA A 153 5.88 -2.13 -1.64
CA ALA A 153 6.05 -1.11 -2.68
C ALA A 153 7.06 -0.02 -2.26
N LYS A 154 7.07 0.38 -0.99
CA LYS A 154 8.08 1.29 -0.43
C LYS A 154 9.47 0.66 -0.45
N ARG A 155 9.61 -0.60 -0.06
CA ARG A 155 10.88 -1.34 -0.07
C ARG A 155 11.46 -1.49 -1.48
N ASN A 156 10.58 -1.65 -2.47
CA ASN A 156 10.94 -1.70 -3.89
C ASN A 156 11.06 -0.30 -4.53
N GLU A 157 11.10 0.76 -3.73
CA GLU A 157 11.29 2.16 -4.15
C GLU A 157 10.25 2.67 -5.17
N ILE A 158 9.06 2.04 -5.24
CA ILE A 158 7.96 2.46 -6.10
C ILE A 158 7.23 3.66 -5.49
N ILE A 159 7.14 3.70 -4.14
CA ILE A 159 6.58 4.81 -3.38
C ILE A 159 7.55 5.24 -2.28
N GLN A 160 7.59 6.53 -1.98
CA GLN A 160 8.49 7.07 -0.93
C GLN A 160 7.97 6.83 0.49
N LYS A 161 6.66 6.96 0.67
CA LYS A 161 5.98 6.83 1.97
C LYS A 161 4.83 5.86 1.86
N ASN A 162 4.55 5.14 2.94
CA ASN A 162 3.38 4.29 3.03
C ASN A 162 2.21 5.10 3.61
N PRO A 163 1.19 5.47 2.79
CA PRO A 163 0.09 6.30 3.25
C PRO A 163 -0.81 5.59 4.28
N ALA A 164 -0.84 4.26 4.28
CA ALA A 164 -1.62 3.50 5.27
C ALA A 164 -1.03 3.56 6.69
N ARG A 165 0.25 3.93 6.83
CA ARG A 165 0.89 4.14 8.15
C ARG A 165 0.76 5.56 8.69
N MET A 166 0.20 6.46 7.87
CA MET A 166 0.01 7.87 8.24
C MET A 166 -1.40 8.14 8.79
N ILE A 167 -2.18 7.10 9.01
CA ILE A 167 -3.55 7.19 9.53
C ILE A 167 -3.55 6.75 10.98
N ASP A 168 -4.18 7.57 11.81
CA ASP A 168 -4.46 7.23 13.19
C ASP A 168 -5.69 6.32 13.27
N LEU A 169 -5.48 5.11 13.73
CA LEU A 169 -6.55 4.16 13.98
C LEU A 169 -7.05 4.30 15.41
N PRO A 170 -8.37 4.25 15.62
CA PRO A 170 -8.91 4.22 16.98
C PRO A 170 -8.40 2.98 17.71
N LEU A 171 -8.04 3.17 18.96
CA LEU A 171 -7.63 2.07 19.84
C LEU A 171 -8.84 1.13 20.03
N THR A 172 -8.69 -0.09 19.55
CA THR A 172 -9.67 -1.13 19.85
C THR A 172 -9.52 -1.55 21.30
N ARG A 173 -10.58 -1.40 22.08
CA ARG A 173 -10.61 -1.91 23.46
C ARG A 173 -10.36 -3.42 23.39
N ARG A 174 -9.34 -3.89 24.10
CA ARG A 174 -9.19 -5.32 24.34
C ARG A 174 -10.39 -5.77 25.18
N THR A 175 -11.21 -6.64 24.65
CA THR A 175 -12.20 -7.36 25.46
C THR A 175 -11.43 -8.21 26.46
N THR A 176 -11.67 -7.99 27.74
CA THR A 176 -11.13 -8.85 28.80
C THR A 176 -11.66 -10.26 28.53
N GLN A 177 -10.77 -11.18 28.20
CA GLN A 177 -11.17 -12.56 28.03
C GLN A 177 -11.49 -13.12 29.43
N TYR A 178 -12.66 -13.74 29.55
CA TYR A 178 -12.96 -14.49 30.75
C TYR A 178 -12.04 -15.71 30.80
N ILE A 179 -11.26 -15.82 31.86
CA ILE A 179 -10.42 -16.98 32.14
C ILE A 179 -11.14 -17.76 33.24
N PRO A 180 -11.61 -18.98 32.99
CA PRO A 180 -12.29 -19.79 34.00
C PRO A 180 -11.38 -20.01 35.19
N SER A 181 -11.94 -19.98 36.38
CA SER A 181 -11.23 -20.35 37.60
C SER A 181 -10.96 -21.86 37.64
N PRO A 182 -9.96 -22.32 38.43
CA PRO A 182 -9.69 -23.74 38.57
C PRO A 182 -10.93 -24.58 39.01
N VAL A 183 -11.78 -23.98 39.85
CA VAL A 183 -13.03 -24.61 40.30
C VAL A 183 -14.04 -24.79 39.16
N GLU A 184 -14.14 -23.81 38.28
CA GLU A 184 -15.02 -23.89 37.11
C GLU A 184 -14.50 -24.88 36.06
N ILE A 185 -13.17 -24.94 35.89
CA ILE A 185 -12.54 -25.97 35.04
C ILE A 185 -12.82 -27.37 35.60
N GLN A 186 -12.70 -27.60 36.92
CA GLN A 186 -13.01 -28.86 37.54
C GLN A 186 -14.48 -29.26 37.32
N LYS A 187 -15.42 -28.33 37.53
CA LYS A 187 -16.84 -28.57 37.26
C LYS A 187 -17.11 -28.96 35.79
N LEU A 188 -16.41 -28.30 34.85
CA LEU A 188 -16.51 -28.65 33.43
C LEU A 188 -16.00 -30.08 33.17
N LEU A 189 -14.84 -30.45 33.74
CA LEU A 189 -14.27 -31.77 33.60
C LEU A 189 -15.18 -32.87 34.21
N ASP A 190 -15.79 -32.60 35.37
CA ASP A 190 -16.72 -33.51 36.03
C ASP A 190 -18.02 -33.69 35.21
N ALA A 191 -18.48 -32.62 34.56
CA ALA A 191 -19.62 -32.66 33.62
C ALA A 191 -19.28 -33.50 32.37
N LEU A 192 -18.11 -33.25 31.76
CA LEU A 192 -17.62 -34.00 30.59
C LEU A 192 -17.40 -35.47 30.91
N ALA A 193 -17.02 -35.83 32.15
CA ALA A 193 -16.84 -37.23 32.55
C ALA A 193 -18.14 -38.03 32.53
N LYS A 194 -19.30 -37.37 32.61
CA LYS A 194 -20.63 -37.99 32.54
C LYS A 194 -21.12 -38.19 31.11
N GLU A 195 -20.51 -37.50 30.15
CA GLU A 195 -20.89 -37.59 28.75
C GLU A 195 -20.38 -38.88 28.06
N PRO A 196 -21.06 -39.38 27.01
CA PRO A 196 -20.60 -40.50 26.20
C PRO A 196 -19.21 -40.24 25.61
N ARG A 197 -18.41 -41.32 25.49
CA ARG A 197 -17.00 -41.23 25.05
C ARG A 197 -16.78 -40.48 23.75
N HIS A 198 -17.70 -40.59 22.80
CA HIS A 198 -17.60 -39.89 21.50
C HIS A 198 -17.75 -38.36 21.63
N TYR A 199 -18.46 -37.84 22.63
CA TYR A 199 -18.51 -36.39 22.90
C TYR A 199 -17.25 -35.91 23.61
N ARG A 200 -16.64 -36.72 24.48
CA ARG A 200 -15.39 -36.32 25.17
C ARG A 200 -14.20 -36.12 24.24
N MET A 201 -14.25 -36.66 23.01
CA MET A 201 -13.18 -36.50 22.01
C MET A 201 -13.20 -35.14 21.28
N PHE A 202 -14.27 -34.35 21.44
CA PHE A 202 -14.42 -33.04 20.79
C PHE A 202 -14.06 -31.85 21.71
N TYR A 203 -13.79 -32.11 22.98
CA TYR A 203 -13.41 -31.15 24.01
C TYR A 203 -12.07 -31.55 24.65
#